data_aaa9d664c9ec1750c3d1c04d6435c075
#
_entry.id   aaa9d664c9ec1750c3d1c04d6435c075
#
_cell.length_a   1.000
_cell.length_b   1.000
_cell.length_c   1.000
_cell.angle_alpha   90.00
_cell.angle_beta   90.00
_cell.angle_gamma   90.00
#
_symmetry.space_group_name_H-M   'P 1'
#
loop_
_entity.id
_entity.type
_entity.pdbx_description
1 polymer ?
#
loop_
_entity_poly.entity_id
_entity_poly.type
_entity_poly.pdbx_seq_one_letter_code
_entity_poly.pdbx_strand_id
1 'polypeptide(L)'
;MIKIYEFDALKPEEILNRDIRAEANVEATVDAIIADVRARGDAALRDYALKFDHAKLDSIQVSQAEIDEAFAASDPDFLETLRMAADNIRHFHEHQVHKNFVVNDTPGIVLGQKYTPIERAGVYVPGGTAAYPSTVLMDVIPAKVAGVSEIVMTTPAGPDGKVNPAILAASVIAGIDKIFKTGGAQAVAALAYGTQSIPAVDKIVGPGNIYVATAKRKVFGKVGIDMIAGPSEILVLADGSCNPAWVAADLLSQAEHDKLASPVLVTDSAALAKAVQQELEVQIPQLPRAAIARESVDTNGKIIVTDDMAKAVDAVNIIAPEHLELCVDDPFAVLNSVKNAGSIFLGKNVPEALGDYFAGPNHTLPTSGTARFSSPLGVDDFVKKSSFIYYTRDALGAVQGRIADFAEHEGLHAHAKSVTIRYEDEK
;
A
#
# COMPACT_ATOMS: atom_id res chain seq x y z
N MET A 1 -0.40 9.84 -29.18
CA MET A 1 -0.28 8.37 -29.48
C MET A 1 0.90 7.81 -28.70
N ILE A 2 0.72 6.71 -27.99
CA ILE A 2 1.77 6.02 -27.23
C ILE A 2 2.97 5.69 -28.14
N LYS A 3 4.21 5.79 -27.62
CA LYS A 3 5.42 5.55 -28.40
C LYS A 3 5.89 4.12 -28.28
N ILE A 4 6.40 3.57 -29.38
CA ILE A 4 7.03 2.24 -29.44
C ILE A 4 8.55 2.42 -29.42
N TYR A 5 9.23 1.64 -28.58
CA TYR A 5 10.67 1.64 -28.39
C TYR A 5 11.22 0.23 -28.51
N GLU A 6 12.44 0.10 -29.02
CA GLU A 6 13.24 -1.11 -28.88
C GLU A 6 13.91 -1.10 -27.50
N PHE A 7 13.86 -2.22 -26.79
CA PHE A 7 14.38 -2.30 -25.41
C PHE A 7 15.85 -1.90 -25.30
N ASP A 8 16.70 -2.38 -26.23
CA ASP A 8 18.13 -2.10 -26.22
C ASP A 8 18.46 -0.62 -26.54
N ALA A 9 17.50 0.18 -26.99
CA ALA A 9 17.65 1.60 -27.24
C ALA A 9 17.31 2.47 -26.02
N LEU A 10 16.75 1.89 -24.94
CA LEU A 10 16.33 2.60 -23.73
C LEU A 10 17.34 2.40 -22.59
N LYS A 11 17.62 3.46 -21.85
CA LYS A 11 18.27 3.32 -20.57
C LYS A 11 17.24 3.02 -19.47
N PRO A 12 17.61 2.28 -18.41
CA PRO A 12 16.66 1.95 -17.32
C PRO A 12 15.95 3.17 -16.73
N GLU A 13 16.65 4.28 -16.55
CA GLU A 13 16.11 5.54 -16.04
C GLU A 13 15.15 6.26 -17.01
N GLU A 14 15.17 5.91 -18.29
CA GLU A 14 14.31 6.49 -19.33
C GLU A 14 13.00 5.70 -19.47
N ILE A 15 12.95 4.46 -18.93
CA ILE A 15 11.78 3.58 -19.07
C ILE A 15 10.59 4.15 -18.30
N LEU A 16 10.80 4.57 -17.04
CA LEU A 16 9.76 5.26 -16.26
C LEU A 16 10.33 6.52 -15.63
N ASN A 17 9.61 7.62 -15.75
CA ASN A 17 9.94 8.84 -15.02
C ASN A 17 9.41 8.74 -13.59
N ARG A 18 10.26 8.32 -12.67
CA ARG A 18 9.95 8.12 -11.25
C ARG A 18 10.54 9.19 -10.33
N ASP A 19 11.20 10.20 -10.88
CA ASP A 19 11.76 11.30 -10.09
C ASP A 19 10.65 12.28 -9.65
N ILE A 20 9.70 11.74 -8.90
CA ILE A 20 8.61 12.51 -8.30
C ILE A 20 9.15 13.14 -7.01
N ARG A 21 10.00 14.13 -7.15
CA ARG A 21 10.32 15.02 -6.04
C ARG A 21 9.11 15.90 -5.80
N ALA A 22 8.56 15.80 -4.59
CA ALA A 22 7.60 16.80 -4.17
C ALA A 22 8.24 18.18 -4.38
N GLU A 23 7.58 19.04 -5.16
CA GLU A 23 8.05 20.41 -5.33
C GLU A 23 8.27 21.03 -3.94
N ALA A 24 9.27 21.89 -3.80
CA ALA A 24 9.62 22.50 -2.51
C ALA A 24 8.42 23.22 -1.84
N ASN A 25 7.47 23.71 -2.64
CA ASN A 25 6.21 24.29 -2.18
C ASN A 25 5.27 23.26 -1.50
N VAL A 26 5.23 22.00 -1.99
CA VAL A 26 4.43 20.93 -1.38
C VAL A 26 5.00 20.58 -0.02
N GLU A 27 6.31 20.44 0.11
CA GLU A 27 6.95 20.14 1.39
C GLU A 27 6.69 21.23 2.43
N ALA A 28 6.89 22.50 2.06
CA ALA A 28 6.63 23.63 2.95
C ALA A 28 5.16 23.73 3.38
N THR A 29 4.23 23.44 2.44
CA THR A 29 2.79 23.41 2.72
C THR A 29 2.44 22.30 3.71
N VAL A 30 2.99 21.10 3.52
CA VAL A 30 2.75 19.97 4.41
C VAL A 30 3.34 20.22 5.80
N ASP A 31 4.54 20.81 5.90
CA ASP A 31 5.14 21.19 7.18
C ASP A 31 4.25 22.18 7.95
N ALA A 32 3.74 23.18 7.26
CA ALA A 32 2.82 24.16 7.85
C ALA A 32 1.51 23.50 8.35
N ILE A 33 0.94 22.58 7.56
CA ILE A 33 -0.28 21.84 7.94
C ILE A 33 -0.01 20.97 9.18
N ILE A 34 1.10 20.21 9.19
CA ILE A 34 1.45 19.36 10.34
C ILE A 34 1.63 20.22 11.61
N ALA A 35 2.36 21.34 11.50
CA ALA A 35 2.56 22.25 12.62
C ALA A 35 1.23 22.82 13.15
N ASP A 36 0.34 23.21 12.26
CA ASP A 36 -0.95 23.78 12.59
C ASP A 36 -1.88 22.75 13.29
N VAL A 37 -1.98 21.53 12.75
CA VAL A 37 -2.76 20.45 13.38
C VAL A 37 -2.21 20.13 14.77
N ARG A 38 -0.90 20.09 14.95
CA ARG A 38 -0.28 19.87 16.27
C ARG A 38 -0.60 20.98 17.26
N ALA A 39 -0.71 22.22 16.79
CA ALA A 39 -0.97 23.38 17.65
C ALA A 39 -2.45 23.55 18.00
N ARG A 40 -3.36 23.37 17.03
CA ARG A 40 -4.78 23.70 17.16
C ARG A 40 -5.73 22.49 17.15
N GLY A 41 -5.24 21.29 16.79
CA GLY A 41 -6.02 20.06 16.81
C GLY A 41 -7.28 20.14 15.94
N ASP A 42 -8.43 19.81 16.51
CA ASP A 42 -9.73 19.79 15.83
C ASP A 42 -10.12 21.11 15.16
N ALA A 43 -9.69 22.25 15.72
CA ALA A 43 -9.95 23.55 15.10
C ALA A 43 -9.26 23.68 13.74
N ALA A 44 -8.01 23.23 13.63
CA ALA A 44 -7.31 23.19 12.36
C ALA A 44 -8.00 22.26 11.35
N LEU A 45 -8.47 21.08 11.79
CA LEU A 45 -9.17 20.13 10.92
C LEU A 45 -10.47 20.73 10.33
N ARG A 46 -11.25 21.46 11.13
CA ARG A 46 -12.47 22.14 10.64
C ARG A 46 -12.15 23.23 9.63
N ASP A 47 -11.11 24.02 9.88
CA ASP A 47 -10.68 25.06 8.96
C ASP A 47 -10.22 24.47 7.61
N TYR A 48 -9.47 23.36 7.66
CA TYR A 48 -9.01 22.66 6.45
C TYR A 48 -10.16 21.97 5.71
N ALA A 49 -11.12 21.35 6.40
CA ALA A 49 -12.31 20.80 5.78
C ALA A 49 -13.10 21.88 5.03
N LEU A 50 -13.28 23.06 5.63
CA LEU A 50 -13.94 24.18 4.95
C LEU A 50 -13.12 24.69 3.75
N LYS A 51 -11.79 24.77 3.89
CA LYS A 51 -10.89 25.33 2.87
C LYS A 51 -10.74 24.42 1.66
N PHE A 52 -10.57 23.13 1.86
CA PHE A 52 -10.20 22.18 0.80
C PHE A 52 -11.39 21.34 0.31
N ASP A 53 -12.29 20.97 1.20
CA ASP A 53 -13.43 20.11 0.90
C ASP A 53 -14.74 20.90 0.80
N HIS A 54 -14.70 22.21 1.08
CA HIS A 54 -15.88 23.10 1.17
C HIS A 54 -16.92 22.60 2.19
N ALA A 55 -16.50 21.76 3.15
CA ALA A 55 -17.34 21.14 4.15
C ALA A 55 -17.33 21.94 5.46
N LYS A 56 -18.49 22.44 5.88
CA LYS A 56 -18.66 23.00 7.21
C LYS A 56 -19.06 21.89 8.17
N LEU A 57 -18.16 21.54 9.11
CA LEU A 57 -18.35 20.42 10.01
C LEU A 57 -18.72 20.88 11.43
N ASP A 58 -19.87 20.44 11.91
CA ASP A 58 -20.25 20.56 13.32
C ASP A 58 -19.52 19.48 14.16
N SER A 59 -19.46 18.25 13.65
CA SER A 59 -18.70 17.13 14.22
C SER A 59 -17.68 16.60 13.20
N ILE A 60 -16.46 16.33 13.67
CA ILE A 60 -15.42 15.67 12.87
C ILE A 60 -15.69 14.18 12.83
N GLN A 61 -16.21 13.58 13.89
CA GLN A 61 -16.55 12.15 13.89
C GLN A 61 -17.88 11.93 13.16
N VAL A 62 -17.93 10.88 12.35
CA VAL A 62 -19.16 10.38 11.74
C VAL A 62 -20.01 9.73 12.84
N SER A 63 -21.27 10.12 12.91
CA SER A 63 -22.21 9.55 13.88
C SER A 63 -22.74 8.20 13.44
N GLN A 64 -23.18 7.37 14.38
CA GLN A 64 -23.84 6.10 14.08
C GLN A 64 -25.07 6.28 13.19
N ALA A 65 -25.83 7.36 13.40
CA ALA A 65 -27.00 7.66 12.57
C ALA A 65 -26.65 7.92 11.10
N GLU A 66 -25.53 8.61 10.81
CA GLU A 66 -25.04 8.80 9.44
C GLU A 66 -24.63 7.46 8.81
N ILE A 67 -24.00 6.58 9.58
CA ILE A 67 -23.61 5.25 9.11
C ILE A 67 -24.84 4.40 8.79
N ASP A 68 -25.82 4.37 9.69
CA ASP A 68 -27.05 3.60 9.54
C ASP A 68 -27.88 4.11 8.36
N GLU A 69 -27.99 5.43 8.18
CA GLU A 69 -28.68 6.07 7.03
C GLU A 69 -28.00 5.64 5.71
N ALA A 70 -26.69 5.74 5.63
CA ALA A 70 -25.94 5.41 4.42
C ALA A 70 -26.04 3.93 4.07
N PHE A 71 -25.95 3.05 5.08
CA PHE A 71 -26.05 1.60 4.87
C PHE A 71 -27.46 1.19 4.42
N ALA A 72 -28.51 1.75 5.04
CA ALA A 72 -29.89 1.45 4.69
C ALA A 72 -30.28 2.00 3.30
N ALA A 73 -29.64 3.09 2.84
CA ALA A 73 -29.87 3.67 1.52
C ALA A 73 -29.06 3.02 0.39
N SER A 74 -28.09 2.13 0.73
CA SER A 74 -27.24 1.47 -0.26
C SER A 74 -27.99 0.41 -1.05
N ASP A 75 -27.61 0.27 -2.32
CA ASP A 75 -28.14 -0.79 -3.19
C ASP A 75 -27.82 -2.19 -2.60
N PRO A 76 -28.82 -3.07 -2.41
CA PRO A 76 -28.64 -4.41 -1.87
C PRO A 76 -27.67 -5.27 -2.70
N ASP A 77 -27.68 -5.18 -4.03
CA ASP A 77 -26.77 -5.94 -4.90
C ASP A 77 -25.33 -5.45 -4.75
N PHE A 78 -25.13 -4.15 -4.57
CA PHE A 78 -23.82 -3.58 -4.27
C PHE A 78 -23.32 -4.01 -2.88
N LEU A 79 -24.20 -4.04 -1.87
CA LEU A 79 -23.84 -4.55 -0.53
C LEU A 79 -23.41 -6.02 -0.57
N GLU A 80 -24.09 -6.83 -1.38
CA GLU A 80 -23.71 -8.24 -1.57
C GLU A 80 -22.35 -8.36 -2.25
N THR A 81 -22.11 -7.56 -3.30
CA THR A 81 -20.80 -7.49 -3.98
C THR A 81 -19.68 -7.11 -3.01
N LEU A 82 -19.90 -6.12 -2.14
CA LEU A 82 -18.92 -5.74 -1.11
C LEU A 82 -18.66 -6.86 -0.10
N ARG A 83 -19.69 -7.63 0.31
CA ARG A 83 -19.53 -8.78 1.22
C ARG A 83 -18.71 -9.89 0.58
N MET A 84 -19.02 -10.24 -0.66
CA MET A 84 -18.25 -11.24 -1.40
C MET A 84 -16.80 -10.86 -1.56
N ALA A 85 -16.52 -9.59 -1.92
CA ALA A 85 -15.16 -9.07 -1.99
C ALA A 85 -14.46 -9.12 -0.62
N ALA A 86 -15.15 -8.71 0.46
CA ALA A 86 -14.62 -8.76 1.82
C ALA A 86 -14.26 -10.18 2.26
N ASP A 87 -15.08 -11.16 1.91
CA ASP A 87 -14.83 -12.57 2.24
C ASP A 87 -13.62 -13.11 1.48
N ASN A 88 -13.46 -12.78 0.19
CA ASN A 88 -12.29 -13.14 -0.60
C ASN A 88 -11.00 -12.53 -0.02
N ILE A 89 -11.04 -11.23 0.32
CA ILE A 89 -9.91 -10.52 0.93
C ILE A 89 -9.55 -11.16 2.28
N ARG A 90 -10.54 -11.44 3.12
CA ARG A 90 -10.34 -12.11 4.40
C ARG A 90 -9.72 -13.49 4.22
N HIS A 91 -10.28 -14.30 3.34
CA HIS A 91 -9.80 -15.66 3.06
C HIS A 91 -8.33 -15.64 2.63
N PHE A 92 -7.95 -14.74 1.73
CA PHE A 92 -6.56 -14.61 1.30
C PHE A 92 -5.63 -14.22 2.47
N HIS A 93 -5.99 -13.19 3.23
CA HIS A 93 -5.13 -12.63 4.28
C HIS A 93 -5.03 -13.54 5.52
N GLU A 94 -6.01 -14.41 5.78
CA GLU A 94 -5.92 -15.42 6.84
C GLU A 94 -4.74 -16.39 6.64
N HIS A 95 -4.29 -16.63 5.40
CA HIS A 95 -3.11 -17.43 5.10
C HIS A 95 -1.79 -16.72 5.39
N GLN A 96 -1.80 -15.41 5.65
CA GLN A 96 -0.62 -14.62 6.02
C GLN A 96 -0.36 -14.58 7.53
N VAL A 97 -1.23 -15.19 8.35
CA VAL A 97 -1.10 -15.14 9.81
C VAL A 97 0.06 -16.00 10.27
N HIS A 98 1.04 -15.39 10.94
CA HIS A 98 2.20 -16.07 11.50
C HIS A 98 1.92 -16.68 12.87
N LYS A 99 2.61 -17.79 13.15
CA LYS A 99 2.60 -18.44 14.47
C LYS A 99 3.88 -18.10 15.23
N ASN A 100 3.74 -17.95 16.55
CA ASN A 100 4.88 -17.89 17.44
C ASN A 100 5.70 -19.20 17.32
N PHE A 101 7.02 -19.09 17.46
CA PHE A 101 7.85 -20.27 17.53
C PHE A 101 8.79 -20.25 18.74
N VAL A 102 9.18 -21.42 19.18
CA VAL A 102 10.09 -21.66 20.30
C VAL A 102 11.14 -22.67 19.86
N VAL A 103 12.40 -22.37 20.15
CA VAL A 103 13.56 -23.26 19.99
C VAL A 103 14.07 -23.60 21.38
N ASN A 104 14.08 -24.89 21.75
CA ASN A 104 14.47 -25.40 23.06
C ASN A 104 15.25 -26.73 22.97
N ASP A 105 15.99 -26.91 21.88
CA ASP A 105 16.80 -28.07 21.58
C ASP A 105 18.09 -28.16 22.41
N THR A 106 18.47 -27.06 23.07
CA THR A 106 19.63 -27.01 23.98
C THR A 106 19.18 -26.97 25.42
N PRO A 107 19.62 -27.88 26.29
CA PRO A 107 19.23 -27.90 27.71
C PRO A 107 19.50 -26.57 28.41
N GLY A 108 18.50 -26.09 29.12
CA GLY A 108 18.57 -24.81 29.86
C GLY A 108 18.44 -23.55 29.03
N ILE A 109 18.20 -23.64 27.73
CA ILE A 109 18.05 -22.50 26.80
C ILE A 109 16.68 -22.58 26.13
N VAL A 110 15.97 -21.45 26.13
CA VAL A 110 14.74 -21.26 25.33
C VAL A 110 14.85 -19.96 24.57
N LEU A 111 14.75 -20.05 23.26
CA LEU A 111 14.72 -18.91 22.35
C LEU A 111 13.38 -18.90 21.62
N GLY A 112 12.90 -17.75 21.23
CA GLY A 112 11.72 -17.73 20.39
C GLY A 112 11.36 -16.35 19.85
N GLN A 113 10.29 -16.33 19.07
CA GLN A 113 9.74 -15.12 18.51
C GLN A 113 8.23 -15.07 18.75
N LYS A 114 7.77 -13.94 19.26
CA LYS A 114 6.36 -13.63 19.51
C LYS A 114 5.87 -12.63 18.48
N TYR A 115 4.78 -12.94 17.79
CA TYR A 115 4.05 -12.02 16.94
C TYR A 115 2.96 -11.35 17.77
N THR A 116 2.87 -10.03 17.70
CA THR A 116 1.88 -9.24 18.44
C THR A 116 1.33 -8.17 17.53
N PRO A 117 0.00 -8.03 17.37
CA PRO A 117 -0.56 -6.94 16.60
C PRO A 117 -0.18 -5.58 17.19
N ILE A 118 -0.18 -4.55 16.35
CA ILE A 118 -0.19 -3.16 16.83
C ILE A 118 -1.53 -2.89 17.52
N GLU A 119 -1.58 -1.90 18.39
CA GLU A 119 -2.80 -1.62 19.16
C GLU A 119 -3.82 -0.87 18.32
N ARG A 120 -3.35 0.14 17.55
CA ARG A 120 -4.23 1.00 16.75
C ARG A 120 -3.70 1.25 15.35
N ALA A 121 -4.53 1.01 14.33
CA ALA A 121 -4.25 1.35 12.94
C ALA A 121 -5.08 2.55 12.47
N GLY A 122 -4.45 3.45 11.73
CA GLY A 122 -5.11 4.54 11.03
C GLY A 122 -5.22 4.21 9.54
N VAL A 123 -6.43 4.20 9.01
CA VAL A 123 -6.71 3.98 7.58
C VAL A 123 -7.09 5.29 6.94
N TYR A 124 -6.32 5.71 5.95
CA TYR A 124 -6.62 6.87 5.13
C TYR A 124 -7.34 6.45 3.86
N VAL A 125 -8.56 6.89 3.68
CA VAL A 125 -9.34 6.63 2.45
C VAL A 125 -9.50 7.92 1.68
N PRO A 126 -9.03 8.01 0.41
CA PRO A 126 -9.20 9.20 -0.40
C PRO A 126 -10.68 9.49 -0.65
N GLY A 127 -10.98 10.76 -0.81
CA GLY A 127 -12.26 11.27 -1.32
C GLY A 127 -12.02 12.20 -2.50
N GLY A 128 -13.06 12.81 -3.01
CA GLY A 128 -13.01 13.75 -4.13
C GLY A 128 -13.85 13.27 -5.31
N THR A 129 -13.27 13.22 -6.52
CA THR A 129 -14.00 12.87 -7.76
C THR A 129 -14.40 11.40 -7.87
N ALA A 130 -13.77 10.51 -7.10
CA ALA A 130 -14.10 9.10 -7.02
C ALA A 130 -14.21 8.66 -5.56
N ALA A 131 -15.10 7.71 -5.28
CA ALA A 131 -15.17 7.01 -4.01
C ALA A 131 -14.41 5.70 -4.12
N TYR A 132 -13.71 5.31 -3.06
CA TYR A 132 -12.88 4.09 -3.03
C TYR A 132 -13.33 3.15 -1.89
N PRO A 133 -14.53 2.54 -1.98
CA PRO A 133 -14.99 1.55 -1.01
C PRO A 133 -14.09 0.31 -0.98
N SER A 134 -13.43 -0.03 -2.11
CA SER A 134 -12.45 -1.10 -2.19
C SER A 134 -11.26 -0.87 -1.26
N THR A 135 -10.72 0.34 -1.20
CA THR A 135 -9.63 0.70 -0.29
C THR A 135 -10.02 0.48 1.18
N VAL A 136 -11.28 0.74 1.53
CA VAL A 136 -11.76 0.43 2.89
C VAL A 136 -11.61 -1.06 3.19
N LEU A 137 -12.05 -1.94 2.29
CA LEU A 137 -11.94 -3.39 2.48
C LEU A 137 -10.49 -3.84 2.51
N MET A 138 -9.68 -3.37 1.55
CA MET A 138 -8.29 -3.78 1.35
C MET A 138 -7.36 -3.36 2.50
N ASP A 139 -7.62 -2.22 3.13
CA ASP A 139 -6.77 -1.73 4.22
C ASP A 139 -7.24 -2.22 5.60
N VAL A 140 -8.56 -2.36 5.78
CA VAL A 140 -9.14 -2.71 7.09
C VAL A 140 -9.12 -4.20 7.37
N ILE A 141 -9.45 -5.04 6.36
CA ILE A 141 -9.59 -6.47 6.59
C ILE A 141 -8.28 -7.13 7.02
N PRO A 142 -7.10 -6.88 6.41
CA PRO A 142 -5.84 -7.42 6.90
C PRO A 142 -5.48 -6.93 8.30
N ALA A 143 -5.85 -5.70 8.68
CA ALA A 143 -5.68 -5.20 10.05
C ALA A 143 -6.55 -5.98 11.06
N LYS A 144 -7.82 -6.28 10.70
CA LYS A 144 -8.69 -7.12 11.54
C LYS A 144 -8.16 -8.56 11.63
N VAL A 145 -7.70 -9.15 10.53
CA VAL A 145 -7.08 -10.49 10.51
C VAL A 145 -5.83 -10.54 11.38
N ALA A 146 -5.02 -9.49 11.35
CA ALA A 146 -3.83 -9.35 12.21
C ALA A 146 -4.19 -9.27 13.72
N GLY A 147 -5.43 -8.90 14.06
CA GLY A 147 -5.89 -8.74 15.43
C GLY A 147 -5.67 -7.35 16.02
N VAL A 148 -5.61 -6.31 15.18
CA VAL A 148 -5.56 -4.90 15.63
C VAL A 148 -6.80 -4.59 16.45
N SER A 149 -6.62 -4.03 17.63
CA SER A 149 -7.72 -3.83 18.59
C SER A 149 -8.62 -2.64 18.26
N GLU A 150 -8.08 -1.60 17.60
CA GLU A 150 -8.84 -0.42 17.20
C GLU A 150 -8.40 0.06 15.82
N ILE A 151 -9.36 0.22 14.90
CA ILE A 151 -9.12 0.76 13.56
C ILE A 151 -9.86 2.09 13.41
N VAL A 152 -9.09 3.12 13.12
CA VAL A 152 -9.54 4.50 12.96
C VAL A 152 -9.43 4.88 11.49
N MET A 153 -10.54 5.24 10.87
CA MET A 153 -10.53 5.69 9.46
C MET A 153 -10.68 7.20 9.36
N THR A 154 -9.95 7.80 8.43
CA THR A 154 -10.13 9.19 8.01
C THR A 154 -10.45 9.25 6.52
N THR A 155 -11.44 10.06 6.17
CA THR A 155 -11.86 10.32 4.78
C THR A 155 -12.50 11.71 4.71
N PRO A 156 -12.30 12.50 3.64
CA PRO A 156 -12.91 13.82 3.54
C PRO A 156 -14.44 13.71 3.42
N ALA A 157 -15.14 14.71 3.92
CA ALA A 157 -16.56 14.90 3.68
C ALA A 157 -16.79 15.69 2.39
N GLY A 158 -17.95 15.51 1.78
CA GLY A 158 -18.42 16.40 0.71
C GLY A 158 -18.85 17.78 1.23
N PRO A 159 -19.18 18.71 0.32
CA PRO A 159 -19.63 20.07 0.69
C PRO A 159 -20.88 20.09 1.57
N ASP A 160 -21.67 19.02 1.57
CA ASP A 160 -22.83 18.81 2.44
C ASP A 160 -22.46 18.35 3.87
N GLY A 161 -21.16 18.17 4.14
CA GLY A 161 -20.64 17.68 5.41
C GLY A 161 -20.81 16.17 5.64
N LYS A 162 -21.25 15.41 4.63
CA LYS A 162 -21.43 13.95 4.70
C LYS A 162 -20.28 13.21 4.01
N VAL A 163 -19.96 12.02 4.52
CA VAL A 163 -19.06 11.06 3.86
C VAL A 163 -19.83 10.31 2.78
N ASN A 164 -19.14 9.92 1.70
CA ASN A 164 -19.75 9.16 0.62
C ASN A 164 -20.42 7.87 1.16
N PRO A 165 -21.68 7.60 0.82
CA PRO A 165 -22.41 6.45 1.36
C PRO A 165 -21.77 5.10 1.06
N ALA A 166 -21.13 4.92 -0.12
CA ALA A 166 -20.44 3.69 -0.46
C ALA A 166 -19.23 3.41 0.45
N ILE A 167 -18.50 4.47 0.88
CA ILE A 167 -17.40 4.35 1.86
C ILE A 167 -17.96 3.93 3.21
N LEU A 168 -19.08 4.52 3.67
CA LEU A 168 -19.71 4.15 4.93
C LEU A 168 -20.25 2.71 4.91
N ALA A 169 -20.86 2.29 3.79
CA ALA A 169 -21.32 0.92 3.62
C ALA A 169 -20.17 -0.10 3.69
N ALA A 170 -19.07 0.15 2.99
CA ALA A 170 -17.86 -0.67 3.06
C ALA A 170 -17.27 -0.69 4.48
N SER A 171 -17.33 0.43 5.20
CA SER A 171 -16.84 0.55 6.58
C SER A 171 -17.60 -0.35 7.55
N VAL A 172 -18.93 -0.46 7.39
CA VAL A 172 -19.76 -1.40 8.17
C VAL A 172 -19.35 -2.85 7.90
N ILE A 173 -19.19 -3.20 6.63
CA ILE A 173 -18.83 -4.57 6.20
C ILE A 173 -17.41 -4.94 6.69
N ALA A 174 -16.46 -4.00 6.59
CA ALA A 174 -15.09 -4.20 7.06
C ALA A 174 -14.97 -4.20 8.60
N GLY A 175 -15.93 -3.60 9.32
CA GLY A 175 -15.95 -3.53 10.78
C GLY A 175 -15.03 -2.47 11.35
N ILE A 176 -15.09 -1.24 10.82
CA ILE A 176 -14.32 -0.09 11.34
C ILE A 176 -14.90 0.38 12.68
N ASP A 177 -14.00 0.77 13.60
CA ASP A 177 -14.42 1.19 14.95
C ASP A 177 -14.78 2.67 15.00
N LYS A 178 -14.05 3.54 14.28
CA LYS A 178 -14.27 4.99 14.27
C LYS A 178 -13.95 5.60 12.91
N ILE A 179 -14.80 6.52 12.46
CA ILE A 179 -14.67 7.22 11.18
C ILE A 179 -14.65 8.73 11.42
N PHE A 180 -13.71 9.43 10.77
CA PHE A 180 -13.54 10.87 10.91
C PHE A 180 -13.52 11.59 9.56
N LYS A 181 -14.21 12.73 9.50
CA LYS A 181 -14.42 13.59 8.33
C LYS A 181 -13.22 14.52 8.13
N THR A 182 -12.10 13.95 7.70
CA THR A 182 -10.91 14.74 7.38
C THR A 182 -10.07 14.02 6.33
N GLY A 183 -9.61 14.75 5.32
CA GLY A 183 -8.76 14.27 4.24
C GLY A 183 -7.38 14.93 4.26
N GLY A 184 -6.57 14.70 3.23
CA GLY A 184 -5.31 15.40 3.01
C GLY A 184 -4.21 15.20 4.06
N ALA A 185 -3.20 16.07 4.01
CA ALA A 185 -2.06 16.03 4.95
C ALA A 185 -2.49 16.26 6.41
N GLN A 186 -3.56 17.01 6.65
CA GLN A 186 -4.08 17.24 7.99
C GLN A 186 -4.66 15.98 8.64
N ALA A 187 -5.23 15.06 7.84
CA ALA A 187 -5.68 13.76 8.33
C ALA A 187 -4.50 12.90 8.79
N VAL A 188 -3.43 12.86 8.00
CA VAL A 188 -2.19 12.16 8.35
C VAL A 188 -1.58 12.73 9.62
N ALA A 189 -1.53 14.07 9.75
CA ALA A 189 -1.04 14.73 10.95
C ALA A 189 -1.92 14.39 12.19
N ALA A 190 -3.24 14.37 12.03
CA ALA A 190 -4.17 14.01 13.11
C ALA A 190 -3.99 12.56 13.56
N LEU A 191 -3.85 11.61 12.62
CA LEU A 191 -3.58 10.21 12.95
C LEU A 191 -2.22 10.02 13.64
N ALA A 192 -1.18 10.78 13.22
CA ALA A 192 0.16 10.65 13.77
C ALA A 192 0.30 11.23 15.20
N TYR A 193 -0.33 12.37 15.46
CA TYR A 193 -0.12 13.13 16.71
C TYR A 193 -1.32 13.11 17.65
N GLY A 194 -2.48 12.71 17.16
CA GLY A 194 -3.74 12.83 17.89
C GLY A 194 -4.30 14.25 17.88
N THR A 195 -5.60 14.38 18.09
CA THR A 195 -6.32 15.63 18.35
C THR A 195 -7.33 15.41 19.48
N GLN A 196 -8.21 16.37 19.74
CA GLN A 196 -9.26 16.20 20.75
C GLN A 196 -10.24 15.07 20.38
N SER A 197 -10.53 14.89 19.08
CA SER A 197 -11.46 13.85 18.59
C SER A 197 -10.75 12.61 18.06
N ILE A 198 -9.61 12.77 17.37
CA ILE A 198 -8.92 11.69 16.67
C ILE A 198 -7.79 11.16 17.54
N PRO A 199 -7.81 9.87 17.94
CA PRO A 199 -6.70 9.28 18.69
C PRO A 199 -5.46 9.10 17.79
N ALA A 200 -4.26 9.26 18.38
CA ALA A 200 -3.03 8.88 17.71
C ALA A 200 -2.97 7.37 17.46
N VAL A 201 -2.38 6.97 16.33
CA VAL A 201 -2.28 5.57 15.91
C VAL A 201 -0.83 5.09 15.84
N ASP A 202 -0.63 3.77 15.78
CA ASP A 202 0.69 3.16 15.67
C ASP A 202 1.19 3.07 14.22
N LYS A 203 0.27 2.90 13.26
CA LYS A 203 0.57 2.85 11.83
C LYS A 203 -0.53 3.53 11.03
N ILE A 204 -0.15 4.26 9.97
CA ILE A 204 -1.04 4.87 8.99
C ILE A 204 -0.89 4.12 7.66
N VAL A 205 -2.01 3.62 7.13
CA VAL A 205 -2.07 2.92 5.84
C VAL A 205 -3.06 3.61 4.90
N GLY A 206 -2.94 3.32 3.62
CA GLY A 206 -3.84 3.80 2.58
C GLY A 206 -3.20 4.74 1.57
N PRO A 207 -3.72 4.74 0.32
CA PRO A 207 -3.24 5.56 -0.77
C PRO A 207 -3.65 7.02 -0.62
N GLY A 208 -2.95 7.92 -1.27
CA GLY A 208 -3.32 9.34 -1.27
C GLY A 208 -2.50 10.16 -2.26
N ASN A 209 -2.91 11.40 -2.47
CA ASN A 209 -2.21 12.32 -3.36
C ASN A 209 -0.83 12.73 -2.82
N ILE A 210 -0.09 13.54 -3.57
CA ILE A 210 1.26 14.00 -3.23
C ILE A 210 1.37 14.64 -1.83
N TYR A 211 0.32 15.33 -1.36
CA TYR A 211 0.30 15.94 -0.02
C TYR A 211 0.19 14.88 1.07
N VAL A 212 -0.62 13.84 0.86
CA VAL A 212 -0.76 12.70 1.77
C VAL A 212 0.53 11.87 1.80
N ALA A 213 1.09 11.53 0.65
CA ALA A 213 2.35 10.81 0.54
C ALA A 213 3.50 11.57 1.21
N THR A 214 3.59 12.90 1.00
CA THR A 214 4.58 13.76 1.65
C THR A 214 4.35 13.81 3.16
N ALA A 215 3.11 13.91 3.63
CA ALA A 215 2.79 13.91 5.05
C ALA A 215 3.16 12.57 5.71
N LYS A 216 2.83 11.43 5.09
CA LYS A 216 3.23 10.09 5.57
C LYS A 216 4.76 10.00 5.72
N ARG A 217 5.53 10.46 4.72
CA ARG A 217 6.99 10.50 4.79
C ARG A 217 7.50 11.34 5.96
N LYS A 218 6.88 12.51 6.21
CA LYS A 218 7.31 13.44 7.26
C LYS A 218 6.97 12.97 8.68
N VAL A 219 5.94 12.18 8.85
CA VAL A 219 5.56 11.63 10.16
C VAL A 219 6.16 10.25 10.43
N PHE A 220 6.80 9.63 9.43
CA PHE A 220 7.48 8.35 9.62
C PHE A 220 8.56 8.44 10.70
N GLY A 221 8.57 7.46 11.60
CA GLY A 221 9.42 7.47 12.80
C GLY A 221 8.68 7.95 14.06
N LYS A 222 7.69 8.84 13.93
CA LYS A 222 6.71 9.12 14.97
C LYS A 222 5.59 8.09 14.97
N VAL A 223 5.19 7.66 13.79
CA VAL A 223 4.19 6.64 13.49
C VAL A 223 4.71 5.76 12.35
N GLY A 224 4.33 4.48 12.33
CA GLY A 224 4.61 3.62 11.18
C GLY A 224 3.76 4.03 9.97
N ILE A 225 4.22 3.71 8.77
CA ILE A 225 3.44 3.83 7.55
C ILE A 225 3.51 2.52 6.76
N ASP A 226 2.59 2.30 5.82
CA ASP A 226 2.65 1.22 4.85
C ASP A 226 3.78 1.47 3.84
N MET A 227 3.58 2.48 2.99
CA MET A 227 4.52 2.87 1.95
C MET A 227 4.35 4.35 1.58
N ILE A 228 5.27 4.86 0.76
CA ILE A 228 5.15 6.15 0.09
C ILE A 228 4.65 5.87 -1.32
N ALA A 229 3.34 6.01 -1.54
CA ALA A 229 2.74 5.77 -2.84
C ALA A 229 3.09 6.88 -3.84
N GLY A 230 3.49 6.46 -5.03
CA GLY A 230 3.58 7.29 -6.23
C GLY A 230 2.31 7.17 -7.09
N PRO A 231 2.35 7.69 -8.33
CA PRO A 231 1.31 7.47 -9.32
C PRO A 231 1.18 5.98 -9.67
N SER A 232 -0.03 5.57 -10.06
CA SER A 232 -0.34 4.20 -10.45
C SER A 232 0.45 3.73 -11.66
N GLU A 233 0.89 2.48 -11.63
CA GLU A 233 1.67 1.85 -12.68
C GLU A 233 1.06 0.50 -13.06
N ILE A 234 0.96 0.24 -14.37
CA ILE A 234 0.69 -1.10 -14.90
C ILE A 234 1.73 -1.47 -15.93
N LEU A 235 2.22 -2.69 -15.86
CA LEU A 235 3.01 -3.31 -16.91
C LEU A 235 2.31 -4.59 -17.38
N VAL A 236 1.96 -4.62 -18.67
CA VAL A 236 1.48 -5.82 -19.33
C VAL A 236 2.66 -6.45 -20.07
N LEU A 237 3.05 -7.68 -19.68
CA LEU A 237 3.98 -8.51 -20.42
C LEU A 237 3.16 -9.44 -21.30
N ALA A 238 3.21 -9.25 -22.62
CA ALA A 238 2.36 -9.96 -23.57
C ALA A 238 3.16 -10.60 -24.72
N ASP A 239 2.85 -11.85 -25.02
CA ASP A 239 3.32 -12.50 -26.25
C ASP A 239 2.40 -12.18 -27.46
N GLY A 240 2.83 -12.55 -28.66
CA GLY A 240 2.09 -12.27 -29.91
C GLY A 240 0.72 -12.93 -30.03
N SER A 241 0.31 -13.80 -29.10
CA SER A 241 -0.97 -14.48 -29.10
C SER A 241 -2.08 -13.73 -28.36
N CYS A 242 -1.73 -12.61 -27.68
CA CYS A 242 -2.69 -11.82 -26.92
C CYS A 242 -3.64 -11.02 -27.83
N ASN A 243 -4.86 -10.82 -27.33
CA ASN A 243 -5.82 -9.94 -27.98
C ASN A 243 -5.42 -8.47 -27.75
N PRO A 244 -5.11 -7.69 -28.78
CA PRO A 244 -4.64 -6.31 -28.61
C PRO A 244 -5.69 -5.40 -27.96
N ALA A 245 -6.99 -5.67 -28.15
CA ALA A 245 -8.06 -4.89 -27.52
C ALA A 245 -8.12 -5.11 -26.01
N TRP A 246 -7.82 -6.31 -25.51
CA TRP A 246 -7.76 -6.59 -24.09
C TRP A 246 -6.55 -5.91 -23.44
N VAL A 247 -5.37 -6.06 -24.04
CA VAL A 247 -4.14 -5.40 -23.58
C VAL A 247 -4.31 -3.88 -23.53
N ALA A 248 -4.97 -3.28 -24.53
CA ALA A 248 -5.25 -1.86 -24.53
C ALA A 248 -6.21 -1.45 -23.40
N ALA A 249 -7.24 -2.26 -23.12
CA ALA A 249 -8.18 -2.01 -22.02
C ALA A 249 -7.47 -2.08 -20.65
N ASP A 250 -6.59 -3.06 -20.45
CA ASP A 250 -5.83 -3.23 -19.22
C ASP A 250 -4.84 -2.07 -19.00
N LEU A 251 -4.18 -1.58 -20.05
CA LEU A 251 -3.36 -0.37 -19.96
C LEU A 251 -4.18 0.88 -19.59
N LEU A 252 -5.42 0.96 -20.09
CA LEU A 252 -6.32 2.09 -19.84
C LEU A 252 -6.94 2.06 -18.46
N SER A 253 -7.08 0.89 -17.82
CA SER A 253 -7.59 0.80 -16.44
C SER A 253 -6.75 1.63 -15.47
N GLN A 254 -5.43 1.66 -15.63
CA GLN A 254 -4.54 2.50 -14.83
C GLN A 254 -4.38 3.92 -15.39
N ALA A 255 -4.36 4.07 -16.72
CA ALA A 255 -4.18 5.37 -17.34
C ALA A 255 -5.30 6.38 -16.99
N GLU A 256 -6.52 5.89 -16.70
CA GLU A 256 -7.64 6.76 -16.33
C GLU A 256 -7.59 7.24 -14.86
N HIS A 257 -6.73 6.66 -14.01
CA HIS A 257 -6.61 7.04 -12.59
C HIS A 257 -6.03 8.44 -12.42
N ASP A 258 -4.90 8.71 -13.06
CA ASP A 258 -4.20 9.99 -12.96
C ASP A 258 -3.37 10.28 -14.23
N LYS A 259 -3.15 11.56 -14.52
CA LYS A 259 -2.30 12.01 -15.63
C LYS A 259 -0.84 11.55 -15.52
N LEU A 260 -0.39 11.28 -14.30
CA LEU A 260 0.96 10.77 -14.00
C LEU A 260 1.04 9.25 -14.02
N ALA A 261 -0.07 8.53 -14.18
CA ALA A 261 -0.08 7.08 -14.29
C ALA A 261 0.80 6.61 -15.47
N SER A 262 1.40 5.43 -15.33
CA SER A 262 2.38 4.90 -16.29
C SER A 262 1.92 3.54 -16.83
N PRO A 263 1.16 3.50 -17.94
CA PRO A 263 0.81 2.27 -18.63
C PRO A 263 1.95 1.81 -19.54
N VAL A 264 2.48 0.62 -19.32
CA VAL A 264 3.61 0.06 -20.09
C VAL A 264 3.24 -1.30 -20.66
N LEU A 265 3.44 -1.50 -21.96
CA LEU A 265 3.43 -2.81 -22.61
C LEU A 265 4.88 -3.24 -22.87
N VAL A 266 5.22 -4.46 -22.48
CA VAL A 266 6.46 -5.14 -22.91
C VAL A 266 6.08 -6.38 -23.70
N THR A 267 6.63 -6.54 -24.91
CA THR A 267 6.28 -7.66 -25.79
C THR A 267 7.44 -8.05 -26.71
N ASP A 268 7.51 -9.32 -27.07
CA ASP A 268 8.40 -9.83 -28.12
C ASP A 268 7.77 -9.79 -29.52
N SER A 269 6.58 -9.20 -29.66
CA SER A 269 5.83 -9.11 -30.91
C SER A 269 5.65 -7.68 -31.40
N ALA A 270 6.42 -7.26 -32.40
CA ALA A 270 6.23 -5.97 -33.06
C ALA A 270 4.84 -5.81 -33.69
N ALA A 271 4.21 -6.92 -34.11
CA ALA A 271 2.85 -6.91 -34.65
C ALA A 271 1.83 -6.56 -33.54
N LEU A 272 1.93 -7.20 -32.38
CA LEU A 272 1.07 -6.89 -31.20
C LEU A 272 1.28 -5.44 -30.76
N ALA A 273 2.52 -4.97 -30.67
CA ALA A 273 2.86 -3.59 -30.30
C ALA A 273 2.10 -2.56 -31.14
N LYS A 274 2.08 -2.75 -32.46
CA LYS A 274 1.35 -1.87 -33.41
C LYS A 274 -0.17 -1.99 -33.26
N ALA A 275 -0.67 -3.20 -33.05
CA ALA A 275 -2.10 -3.44 -32.89
C ALA A 275 -2.62 -2.79 -31.61
N VAL A 276 -1.91 -2.94 -30.48
CA VAL A 276 -2.26 -2.29 -29.21
C VAL A 276 -2.18 -0.77 -29.33
N GLN A 277 -1.16 -0.22 -30.01
CA GLN A 277 -1.08 1.22 -30.27
C GLN A 277 -2.33 1.75 -31.00
N GLN A 278 -2.84 0.99 -31.97
CA GLN A 278 -4.06 1.35 -32.70
C GLN A 278 -5.32 1.22 -31.84
N GLU A 279 -5.42 0.15 -31.06
CA GLU A 279 -6.57 -0.07 -30.16
C GLU A 279 -6.69 1.03 -29.08
N LEU A 280 -5.59 1.53 -28.54
CA LEU A 280 -5.60 2.66 -27.63
C LEU A 280 -6.24 3.91 -28.25
N GLU A 281 -5.99 4.18 -29.56
CA GLU A 281 -6.61 5.30 -30.28
C GLU A 281 -8.12 5.12 -30.49
N VAL A 282 -8.58 3.85 -30.55
CA VAL A 282 -10.01 3.52 -30.65
C VAL A 282 -10.70 3.62 -29.30
N GLN A 283 -10.08 3.15 -28.22
CA GLN A 283 -10.73 3.00 -26.92
C GLN A 283 -10.70 4.29 -26.08
N ILE A 284 -9.61 5.07 -26.09
CA ILE A 284 -9.49 6.30 -25.28
C ILE A 284 -10.67 7.27 -25.49
N PRO A 285 -11.12 7.56 -26.72
CA PRO A 285 -12.24 8.49 -26.92
C PRO A 285 -13.57 8.02 -26.32
N GLN A 286 -13.71 6.75 -26.01
CA GLN A 286 -14.92 6.15 -25.43
C GLN A 286 -14.98 6.25 -23.91
N LEU A 287 -13.88 6.62 -23.24
CA LEU A 287 -13.81 6.69 -21.80
C LEU A 287 -14.42 8.00 -21.28
N PRO A 288 -15.19 7.96 -20.16
CA PRO A 288 -15.63 9.18 -19.49
C PRO A 288 -14.49 10.10 -19.06
N ARG A 289 -13.32 9.52 -18.72
CA ARG A 289 -12.10 10.23 -18.30
C ARG A 289 -11.04 10.30 -19.43
N ALA A 290 -11.47 10.34 -20.69
CA ALA A 290 -10.60 10.31 -21.88
C ALA A 290 -9.44 11.31 -21.83
N ALA A 291 -9.64 12.52 -21.31
CA ALA A 291 -8.59 13.53 -21.22
C ALA A 291 -7.45 13.14 -20.27
N ILE A 292 -7.77 12.50 -19.16
CA ILE A 292 -6.79 12.01 -18.18
C ILE A 292 -6.02 10.83 -18.78
N ALA A 293 -6.73 9.82 -19.31
CA ALA A 293 -6.12 8.67 -19.92
C ALA A 293 -5.23 9.07 -21.12
N ARG A 294 -5.65 10.02 -21.94
CA ARG A 294 -4.87 10.56 -23.07
C ARG A 294 -3.55 11.16 -22.59
N GLU A 295 -3.59 12.02 -21.59
CA GLU A 295 -2.39 12.67 -21.04
C GLU A 295 -1.43 11.65 -20.43
N SER A 296 -1.93 10.69 -19.65
CA SER A 296 -1.16 9.58 -19.11
C SER A 296 -0.46 8.76 -20.21
N VAL A 297 -1.22 8.28 -21.20
CA VAL A 297 -0.72 7.44 -22.28
C VAL A 297 0.30 8.18 -23.16
N ASP A 298 0.04 9.45 -23.50
CA ASP A 298 0.93 10.22 -24.40
C ASP A 298 2.22 10.68 -23.69
N THR A 299 2.19 10.90 -22.38
CA THR A 299 3.32 11.44 -21.60
C THR A 299 4.16 10.34 -20.97
N ASN A 300 3.51 9.39 -20.29
CA ASN A 300 4.18 8.37 -19.48
C ASN A 300 4.08 6.97 -20.09
N GLY A 301 3.08 6.71 -20.95
CA GLY A 301 2.88 5.41 -21.58
C GLY A 301 4.03 5.03 -22.51
N LYS A 302 4.37 3.72 -22.53
CA LYS A 302 5.39 3.16 -23.43
C LYS A 302 4.98 1.78 -23.89
N ILE A 303 5.32 1.49 -25.16
CA ILE A 303 5.36 0.13 -25.67
C ILE A 303 6.82 -0.21 -25.92
N ILE A 304 7.31 -1.29 -25.32
CA ILE A 304 8.69 -1.74 -25.39
C ILE A 304 8.72 -3.09 -26.12
N VAL A 305 9.43 -3.16 -27.24
CA VAL A 305 9.61 -4.38 -28.01
C VAL A 305 10.97 -4.98 -27.67
N THR A 306 11.00 -6.30 -27.46
CA THR A 306 12.21 -7.08 -27.16
C THR A 306 12.42 -8.14 -28.24
N ASP A 307 13.63 -8.69 -28.34
CA ASP A 307 13.94 -9.75 -29.30
C ASP A 307 13.29 -11.09 -28.92
N ASP A 308 13.12 -11.31 -27.62
CA ASP A 308 12.56 -12.54 -27.07
C ASP A 308 11.93 -12.33 -25.69
N MET A 309 11.22 -13.34 -25.19
CA MET A 309 10.53 -13.31 -23.91
C MET A 309 11.51 -13.22 -22.72
N ALA A 310 12.73 -13.74 -22.82
CA ALA A 310 13.72 -13.65 -21.72
C ALA A 310 14.13 -12.19 -21.50
N LYS A 311 14.44 -11.44 -22.58
CA LYS A 311 14.69 -10.00 -22.50
C LYS A 311 13.47 -9.23 -22.02
N ALA A 312 12.26 -9.67 -22.37
CA ALA A 312 11.02 -9.05 -21.89
C ALA A 312 10.89 -9.20 -20.37
N VAL A 313 11.22 -10.35 -19.81
CA VAL A 313 11.26 -10.56 -18.34
C VAL A 313 12.36 -9.73 -17.69
N ASP A 314 13.51 -9.56 -18.32
CA ASP A 314 14.56 -8.65 -17.81
C ASP A 314 14.07 -7.21 -17.74
N ALA A 315 13.33 -6.74 -18.76
CA ALA A 315 12.69 -5.43 -18.74
C ALA A 315 11.69 -5.29 -17.57
N VAL A 316 10.84 -6.29 -17.34
CA VAL A 316 9.93 -6.34 -16.17
C VAL A 316 10.69 -6.19 -14.86
N ASN A 317 11.76 -6.96 -14.67
CA ASN A 317 12.55 -6.93 -13.44
C ASN A 317 13.30 -5.59 -13.24
N ILE A 318 13.70 -4.93 -14.34
CA ILE A 318 14.29 -3.59 -14.31
C ILE A 318 13.22 -2.55 -13.92
N ILE A 319 12.03 -2.66 -14.48
CA ILE A 319 10.93 -1.73 -14.21
C ILE A 319 10.41 -1.92 -12.77
N ALA A 320 10.29 -3.15 -12.30
CA ALA A 320 9.69 -3.47 -10.99
C ALA A 320 8.32 -2.78 -10.79
N PRO A 321 7.32 -3.13 -11.62
CA PRO A 321 6.04 -2.41 -11.67
C PRO A 321 5.18 -2.67 -10.41
N GLU A 322 4.23 -1.77 -10.17
CA GLU A 322 3.17 -1.95 -9.20
C GLU A 322 2.27 -3.14 -9.57
N HIS A 323 1.63 -3.07 -10.74
CA HIS A 323 0.83 -4.15 -11.31
C HIS A 323 1.57 -4.79 -12.48
N LEU A 324 1.68 -6.11 -12.47
CA LEU A 324 2.27 -6.90 -13.55
C LEU A 324 1.27 -7.91 -14.07
N GLU A 325 0.83 -7.77 -15.31
CA GLU A 325 0.07 -8.80 -16.01
C GLU A 325 0.98 -9.66 -16.88
N LEU A 326 0.96 -10.97 -16.67
CA LEU A 326 1.64 -11.96 -17.52
C LEU A 326 0.65 -12.50 -18.56
N CYS A 327 0.36 -11.72 -19.58
CA CYS A 327 -0.52 -12.06 -20.70
C CYS A 327 0.18 -12.98 -21.70
N VAL A 328 0.56 -14.18 -21.26
CA VAL A 328 1.28 -15.18 -22.06
C VAL A 328 0.54 -16.52 -22.00
N ASP A 329 0.89 -17.44 -22.93
CA ASP A 329 0.25 -18.76 -22.98
C ASP A 329 0.52 -19.63 -21.75
N ASP A 330 1.76 -19.57 -21.22
CA ASP A 330 2.14 -20.30 -19.99
C ASP A 330 2.71 -19.31 -18.94
N PRO A 331 1.84 -18.63 -18.16
CA PRO A 331 2.28 -17.67 -17.16
C PRO A 331 3.05 -18.31 -16.01
N PHE A 332 2.81 -19.59 -15.68
CA PHE A 332 3.52 -20.28 -14.60
C PHE A 332 4.97 -20.59 -14.97
N ALA A 333 5.29 -20.80 -16.25
CA ALA A 333 6.67 -20.95 -16.70
C ALA A 333 7.47 -19.65 -16.54
N VAL A 334 6.82 -18.49 -16.68
CA VAL A 334 7.45 -17.17 -16.55
C VAL A 334 7.52 -16.68 -15.10
N LEU A 335 6.54 -17.06 -14.27
CA LEU A 335 6.36 -16.56 -12.90
C LEU A 335 7.65 -16.61 -12.05
N ASN A 336 8.38 -17.73 -12.10
CA ASN A 336 9.61 -17.91 -11.30
C ASN A 336 10.78 -17.03 -11.75
N SER A 337 10.73 -16.46 -12.95
CA SER A 337 11.73 -15.54 -13.48
C SER A 337 11.44 -14.07 -13.12
N VAL A 338 10.21 -13.76 -12.68
CA VAL A 338 9.85 -12.44 -12.16
C VAL A 338 10.34 -12.29 -10.74
N LYS A 339 11.14 -11.26 -10.48
CA LYS A 339 11.75 -10.98 -9.18
C LYS A 339 11.13 -9.77 -8.47
N ASN A 340 10.65 -8.81 -9.25
CA ASN A 340 10.22 -7.51 -8.76
C ASN A 340 8.89 -7.11 -9.39
N ALA A 341 7.81 -7.27 -8.65
CA ALA A 341 6.48 -6.74 -8.98
C ALA A 341 5.66 -6.59 -7.70
N GLY A 342 4.77 -5.62 -7.65
CA GLY A 342 3.87 -5.44 -6.51
C GLY A 342 2.81 -6.54 -6.49
N SER A 343 2.05 -6.69 -7.56
CA SER A 343 1.10 -7.80 -7.77
C SER A 343 1.32 -8.43 -9.13
N ILE A 344 1.10 -9.75 -9.26
CA ILE A 344 1.31 -10.50 -10.51
C ILE A 344 0.00 -11.19 -10.91
N PHE A 345 -0.51 -10.85 -12.07
CA PHE A 345 -1.74 -11.37 -12.67
C PHE A 345 -1.38 -12.42 -13.72
N LEU A 346 -1.89 -13.64 -13.57
CA LEU A 346 -1.41 -14.79 -14.33
C LEU A 346 -2.38 -15.19 -15.44
N GLY A 347 -1.99 -14.92 -16.69
CA GLY A 347 -2.69 -15.34 -17.90
C GLY A 347 -3.66 -14.29 -18.44
N LYS A 348 -4.14 -14.56 -19.65
CA LYS A 348 -4.90 -13.64 -20.50
C LYS A 348 -6.31 -13.31 -19.98
N ASN A 349 -6.83 -14.05 -18.98
CA ASN A 349 -8.18 -13.88 -18.44
C ASN A 349 -8.18 -13.19 -17.05
N VAL A 350 -7.08 -12.60 -16.67
CA VAL A 350 -6.91 -12.00 -15.31
C VAL A 350 -6.54 -10.53 -15.47
N PRO A 351 -7.52 -9.65 -15.73
CA PRO A 351 -7.28 -8.21 -15.79
C PRO A 351 -6.96 -7.65 -14.40
N GLU A 352 -6.25 -6.55 -14.34
CA GLU A 352 -5.87 -5.84 -13.12
C GLU A 352 -7.09 -5.55 -12.22
N ALA A 353 -8.21 -5.12 -12.79
CA ALA A 353 -9.44 -4.83 -12.05
C ALA A 353 -9.97 -6.01 -11.23
N LEU A 354 -9.68 -7.26 -11.60
CA LEU A 354 -10.01 -8.43 -10.80
C LEU A 354 -9.28 -8.40 -9.45
N GLY A 355 -8.00 -8.04 -9.45
CA GLY A 355 -7.20 -7.88 -8.22
C GLY A 355 -7.66 -6.70 -7.39
N ASP A 356 -7.91 -5.56 -8.01
CA ASP A 356 -8.29 -4.33 -7.33
C ASP A 356 -9.60 -4.43 -6.57
N TYR A 357 -10.54 -5.26 -7.05
CA TYR A 357 -11.88 -5.27 -6.48
C TYR A 357 -12.30 -6.61 -5.85
N PHE A 358 -11.82 -7.75 -6.33
CA PHE A 358 -12.54 -8.99 -6.03
C PHE A 358 -11.68 -10.22 -5.70
N ALA A 359 -10.46 -10.36 -6.24
CA ALA A 359 -9.68 -11.60 -6.12
C ALA A 359 -9.22 -11.93 -4.70
N GLY A 360 -9.00 -10.92 -3.86
CA GLY A 360 -8.58 -11.09 -2.46
C GLY A 360 -7.19 -10.60 -2.12
N PRO A 361 -6.13 -10.77 -2.94
CA PRO A 361 -4.85 -10.08 -2.72
C PRO A 361 -5.02 -8.58 -2.63
N ASN A 362 -4.15 -7.91 -1.86
CA ASN A 362 -4.29 -6.48 -1.58
C ASN A 362 -3.91 -5.62 -2.79
N HIS A 363 -4.64 -4.53 -3.00
CA HIS A 363 -4.39 -3.55 -4.04
C HIS A 363 -3.57 -2.33 -3.57
N THR A 364 -3.25 -2.23 -2.28
CA THR A 364 -2.31 -1.22 -1.77
C THR A 364 -0.90 -1.73 -2.01
N LEU A 365 -0.34 -1.34 -3.16
CA LEU A 365 0.84 -1.95 -3.76
C LEU A 365 2.04 -0.99 -3.74
N PRO A 366 3.28 -1.53 -3.73
CA PRO A 366 4.49 -0.73 -3.85
C PRO A 366 4.62 -0.14 -5.26
N THR A 367 4.64 1.18 -5.36
CA THR A 367 4.79 1.95 -6.60
C THR A 367 6.23 2.43 -6.80
N SER A 368 6.49 3.07 -7.93
CA SER A 368 7.77 3.76 -8.20
C SER A 368 9.02 2.87 -8.07
N GLY A 369 8.89 1.58 -8.43
CA GLY A 369 9.98 0.60 -8.36
C GLY A 369 10.31 0.10 -6.97
N THR A 370 9.55 0.47 -5.96
CA THR A 370 9.76 0.01 -4.58
C THR A 370 9.41 -1.47 -4.40
N ALA A 371 8.76 -2.11 -5.37
CA ALA A 371 8.57 -3.56 -5.41
C ALA A 371 9.87 -4.38 -5.34
N ARG A 372 11.04 -3.73 -5.48
CA ARG A 372 12.37 -4.33 -5.26
C ARG A 372 12.64 -4.64 -3.79
N PHE A 373 11.98 -3.97 -2.85
CA PHE A 373 12.22 -4.09 -1.40
C PHE A 373 10.96 -3.91 -0.54
N SER A 374 9.83 -3.61 -1.14
CA SER A 374 8.53 -3.48 -0.47
C SER A 374 7.55 -4.53 -1.00
N SER A 375 6.58 -4.87 -0.20
CA SER A 375 5.50 -5.81 -0.51
C SER A 375 4.14 -5.11 -0.55
N PRO A 376 3.11 -5.73 -1.14
CA PRO A 376 1.72 -5.32 -0.92
C PRO A 376 1.37 -5.25 0.55
N LEU A 377 0.42 -4.38 0.90
CA LEU A 377 -0.12 -4.33 2.25
C LEU A 377 -0.67 -5.70 2.65
N GLY A 378 -0.33 -6.15 3.85
CA GLY A 378 -0.76 -7.44 4.34
C GLY A 378 -0.80 -7.51 5.86
N VAL A 379 -1.04 -8.71 6.40
CA VAL A 379 -1.10 -8.95 7.84
C VAL A 379 0.22 -8.56 8.53
N ASP A 380 1.36 -8.76 7.85
CA ASP A 380 2.68 -8.40 8.36
C ASP A 380 2.85 -6.91 8.68
N ASP A 381 2.11 -6.05 8.01
CA ASP A 381 2.14 -4.61 8.26
C ASP A 381 1.54 -4.22 9.62
N PHE A 382 0.66 -5.05 10.14
CA PHE A 382 -0.08 -4.81 11.36
C PHE A 382 0.41 -5.61 12.56
N VAL A 383 1.52 -6.36 12.42
CA VAL A 383 2.13 -7.12 13.50
C VAL A 383 3.58 -6.70 13.74
N LYS A 384 4.01 -6.80 14.98
CA LYS A 384 5.41 -6.64 15.38
C LYS A 384 5.95 -7.94 15.94
N LYS A 385 7.25 -8.17 15.73
CA LYS A 385 7.97 -9.38 16.11
C LYS A 385 8.90 -9.05 17.27
N SER A 386 8.75 -9.75 18.39
CA SER A 386 9.65 -9.61 19.53
C SER A 386 10.34 -10.94 19.81
N SER A 387 11.66 -10.91 19.91
CA SER A 387 12.42 -12.07 20.35
C SER A 387 12.35 -12.20 21.88
N PHE A 388 12.29 -13.42 22.38
CA PHE A 388 12.47 -13.70 23.79
C PHE A 388 13.59 -14.71 23.98
N ILE A 389 14.34 -14.51 25.09
CA ILE A 389 15.54 -15.27 25.41
C ILE A 389 15.43 -15.66 26.89
N TYR A 390 15.57 -16.96 27.17
CA TYR A 390 15.64 -17.50 28.51
C TYR A 390 16.86 -18.44 28.61
N TYR A 391 17.63 -18.27 29.68
CA TYR A 391 18.74 -19.13 30.05
C TYR A 391 18.61 -19.51 31.51
N THR A 392 18.82 -20.78 31.81
CA THR A 392 19.05 -21.18 33.21
C THR A 392 20.38 -20.60 33.71
N ARG A 393 20.57 -20.56 35.02
CA ARG A 393 21.81 -20.12 35.63
C ARG A 393 23.03 -20.94 35.11
N ASP A 394 22.89 -22.27 35.04
CA ASP A 394 23.94 -23.14 34.58
C ASP A 394 24.29 -22.91 33.10
N ALA A 395 23.27 -22.77 32.25
CA ALA A 395 23.47 -22.50 30.84
C ALA A 395 24.16 -21.15 30.60
N LEU A 396 23.79 -20.11 31.34
CA LEU A 396 24.46 -18.81 31.30
C LEU A 396 25.91 -18.93 31.82
N GLY A 397 26.13 -19.67 32.93
CA GLY A 397 27.44 -19.90 33.54
C GLY A 397 28.43 -20.53 32.57
N ALA A 398 27.95 -21.45 31.73
CA ALA A 398 28.78 -22.11 30.73
C ALA A 398 29.34 -21.15 29.66
N VAL A 399 28.70 -20.01 29.43
CA VAL A 399 29.08 -19.04 28.38
C VAL A 399 29.48 -17.65 28.89
N GLN A 400 29.34 -17.39 30.21
CA GLN A 400 29.55 -16.06 30.80
C GLN A 400 30.93 -15.45 30.46
N GLY A 401 31.99 -16.25 30.55
CA GLY A 401 33.34 -15.77 30.25
C GLY A 401 33.53 -15.36 28.78
N ARG A 402 32.86 -16.06 27.84
CA ARG A 402 32.90 -15.72 26.42
C ARG A 402 32.13 -14.41 26.13
N ILE A 403 31.00 -14.19 26.82
CA ILE A 403 30.22 -12.98 26.67
C ILE A 403 31.02 -11.77 27.23
N ALA A 404 31.64 -11.94 28.41
CA ALA A 404 32.47 -10.91 29.01
C ALA A 404 33.68 -10.54 28.14
N ASP A 405 34.40 -11.54 27.64
CA ASP A 405 35.55 -11.35 26.73
C ASP A 405 35.14 -10.62 25.45
N PHE A 406 34.00 -10.98 24.85
CA PHE A 406 33.49 -10.32 23.67
C PHE A 406 33.16 -8.82 23.95
N ALA A 407 32.45 -8.55 25.06
CA ALA A 407 32.12 -7.20 25.46
C ALA A 407 33.35 -6.32 25.78
N GLU A 408 34.39 -6.91 26.40
CA GLU A 408 35.64 -6.21 26.67
C GLU A 408 36.42 -5.86 25.40
N HIS A 409 36.42 -6.72 24.39
CA HIS A 409 37.02 -6.43 23.09
C HIS A 409 36.28 -5.29 22.35
N GLU A 410 35.00 -5.11 22.62
CA GLU A 410 34.23 -3.93 22.14
C GLU A 410 34.44 -2.67 23.03
N GLY A 411 35.18 -2.76 24.12
CA GLY A 411 35.34 -1.66 25.08
C GLY A 411 34.12 -1.44 25.98
N LEU A 412 33.21 -2.42 26.06
CA LEU A 412 31.94 -2.30 26.78
C LEU A 412 31.99 -3.01 28.15
N HIS A 413 32.80 -2.51 29.07
CA HIS A 413 33.03 -3.15 30.38
C HIS A 413 31.77 -3.33 31.24
N ALA A 414 30.77 -2.43 31.11
CA ALA A 414 29.51 -2.58 31.82
C ALA A 414 28.70 -3.78 31.30
N HIS A 415 28.81 -4.11 30.01
CA HIS A 415 28.20 -5.32 29.42
C HIS A 415 28.87 -6.58 29.99
N ALA A 416 30.21 -6.63 30.00
CA ALA A 416 30.97 -7.73 30.64
C ALA A 416 30.55 -7.89 32.11
N LYS A 417 30.52 -6.81 32.89
CA LYS A 417 30.14 -6.82 34.29
C LYS A 417 28.69 -7.27 34.49
N SER A 418 27.78 -6.94 33.60
CA SER A 418 26.36 -7.34 33.71
C SER A 418 26.19 -8.87 33.73
N VAL A 419 27.12 -9.63 33.12
CA VAL A 419 27.10 -11.09 33.13
C VAL A 419 27.89 -11.65 34.32
N THR A 420 29.11 -11.16 34.56
CA THR A 420 30.02 -11.74 35.58
C THR A 420 29.51 -11.50 37.00
N ILE A 421 28.85 -10.38 37.27
CA ILE A 421 28.31 -10.06 38.62
C ILE A 421 27.32 -11.10 39.14
N ARG A 422 26.65 -11.84 38.26
CA ARG A 422 25.68 -12.89 38.61
C ARG A 422 26.32 -14.12 39.26
N TYR A 423 27.68 -14.19 39.26
CA TYR A 423 28.48 -15.33 39.74
C TYR A 423 29.54 -14.88 40.77
N GLU A 424 29.58 -13.64 41.22
CA GLU A 424 30.60 -13.13 42.13
C GLU A 424 30.39 -13.58 43.59
N ASP A 425 29.16 -13.81 44.01
CA ASP A 425 28.81 -14.19 45.41
C ASP A 425 29.09 -15.68 45.73
N GLU A 426 29.64 -16.42 44.76
CA GLU A 426 29.96 -17.86 44.92
C GLU A 426 31.47 -18.13 45.14
N LYS A 427 32.27 -17.10 45.43
CA LYS A 427 33.71 -17.25 45.73
C LYS A 427 33.98 -17.25 47.22
#